data_6f042990806f5b7e6bb6c6a1c1c842c4
#
_entry.id   6f042990806f5b7e6bb6c6a1c1c842c4
#
_cell.length_a   1.000
_cell.length_b   1.000
_cell.length_c   1.000
_cell.angle_alpha   90.00
_cell.angle_beta   90.00
_cell.angle_gamma   90.00
#
_symmetry.space_group_name_H-M   'P 1'
#
loop_
_entity.id
_entity.type
_entity.pdbx_description
1 polymer ?
#
loop_
_entity_poly.entity_id
_entity_poly.type
_entity_poly.pdbx_seq_one_letter_code
_entity_poly.pdbx_strand_id
1 'polypeptide(L)'
;MNIVVIGASGRVGSELVQQLLEKGHKVTGTSRDDKRLFENDNYTHMTLDLTAEKEEIAKQIAGNFDAVYFTAGSGGKAVLEVDLHGAVKTMQAAQIKGLTRYIMLSTVFSLDTSKWNLPGINELKDYYISKHYADQYLVENSTLDYTIVQAGALKERAPTGKIAINAESAGENAIKDVAATLVAVLTAENTFKKVFSIQNGDTDITEAVAQVG
;
A
#
# COMPACT_ATOMS: atom_id res chain seq x y z
N MET A 1 14.10 8.72 -7.28
CA MET A 1 13.26 7.76 -8.01
C MET A 1 11.98 8.45 -8.45
N ASN A 2 11.35 7.97 -9.51
CA ASN A 2 10.03 8.40 -9.96
C ASN A 2 8.99 7.38 -9.46
N ILE A 3 8.04 7.80 -8.68
CA ILE A 3 7.14 6.91 -7.94
C ILE A 3 5.69 7.27 -8.23
N VAL A 4 4.84 6.30 -8.50
CA VAL A 4 3.40 6.51 -8.53
C VAL A 4 2.76 5.99 -7.25
N VAL A 5 1.94 6.82 -6.60
CA VAL A 5 1.19 6.47 -5.38
C VAL A 5 -0.30 6.46 -5.71
N ILE A 6 -0.87 5.27 -5.80
CA ILE A 6 -2.31 5.06 -6.04
C ILE A 6 -3.04 5.19 -4.71
N GLY A 7 -3.97 6.17 -4.64
CA GLY A 7 -4.68 6.51 -3.40
C GLY A 7 -3.99 7.58 -2.56
N ALA A 8 -3.28 8.52 -3.20
CA ALA A 8 -2.55 9.61 -2.56
C ALA A 8 -3.42 10.56 -1.69
N SER A 9 -4.74 10.59 -1.89
CA SER A 9 -5.67 11.38 -1.08
C SER A 9 -6.12 10.67 0.22
N GLY A 10 -5.78 9.38 0.38
CA GLY A 10 -6.08 8.61 1.59
C GLY A 10 -5.18 8.99 2.77
N ARG A 11 -5.57 8.61 4.00
CA ARG A 11 -4.82 8.93 5.22
C ARG A 11 -3.36 8.47 5.18
N VAL A 12 -3.11 7.22 4.80
CA VAL A 12 -1.73 6.70 4.67
C VAL A 12 -1.10 7.21 3.38
N GLY A 13 -1.85 7.27 2.26
CA GLY A 13 -1.32 7.70 0.97
C GLY A 13 -0.80 9.14 0.99
N SER A 14 -1.51 10.07 1.65
CA SER A 14 -1.06 11.45 1.78
C SER A 14 0.21 11.59 2.62
N GLU A 15 0.29 10.87 3.72
CA GLU A 15 1.48 10.84 4.57
C GLU A 15 2.68 10.20 3.85
N LEU A 16 2.44 9.12 3.10
CA LEU A 16 3.46 8.47 2.27
C LEU A 16 4.02 9.42 1.20
N VAL A 17 3.14 10.14 0.48
CA VAL A 17 3.56 11.13 -0.51
C VAL A 17 4.44 12.20 0.13
N GLN A 18 4.02 12.73 1.27
CA GLN A 18 4.80 13.75 1.98
C GLN A 18 6.20 13.23 2.31
N GLN A 19 6.31 12.06 2.93
CA GLN A 19 7.61 11.48 3.33
C GLN A 19 8.50 11.13 2.11
N LEU A 20 7.91 10.67 1.00
CA LEU A 20 8.66 10.43 -0.24
C LEU A 20 9.21 11.73 -0.83
N LEU A 21 8.42 12.81 -0.83
CA LEU A 21 8.86 14.12 -1.30
C LEU A 21 9.98 14.71 -0.41
N GLU A 22 9.88 14.56 0.92
CA GLU A 22 10.92 14.96 1.88
C GLU A 22 12.25 14.22 1.64
N LYS A 23 12.20 12.99 1.13
CA LYS A 23 13.38 12.22 0.70
C LYS A 23 13.87 12.54 -0.72
N GLY A 24 13.28 13.53 -1.39
CA GLY A 24 13.70 14.01 -2.71
C GLY A 24 13.25 13.13 -3.87
N HIS A 25 12.27 12.24 -3.68
CA HIS A 25 11.68 11.48 -4.78
C HIS A 25 10.73 12.36 -5.60
N LYS A 26 10.58 12.03 -6.89
CA LYS A 26 9.51 12.57 -7.72
C LYS A 26 8.29 11.67 -7.56
N VAL A 27 7.15 12.26 -7.19
CA VAL A 27 5.95 11.52 -6.85
C VAL A 27 4.78 11.93 -7.73
N THR A 28 4.17 10.99 -8.42
CA THR A 28 2.85 11.16 -9.04
C THR A 28 1.81 10.55 -8.11
N GLY A 29 1.04 11.40 -7.45
CA GLY A 29 -0.04 10.96 -6.57
C GLY A 29 -1.36 10.89 -7.32
N THR A 30 -2.11 9.79 -7.16
CA THR A 30 -3.40 9.65 -7.81
C THR A 30 -4.57 9.78 -6.85
N SER A 31 -5.66 10.37 -7.32
CA SER A 31 -6.95 10.41 -6.67
C SER A 31 -8.09 10.36 -7.69
N ARG A 32 -9.34 10.27 -7.22
CA ARG A 32 -10.52 10.33 -8.10
C ARG A 32 -10.82 11.77 -8.58
N ASP A 33 -10.45 12.75 -7.76
CA ASP A 33 -10.69 14.15 -8.03
C ASP A 33 -9.49 14.76 -8.75
N ASP A 34 -9.72 15.79 -9.55
CA ASP A 34 -8.69 16.54 -10.30
C ASP A 34 -7.99 17.61 -9.43
N LYS A 35 -8.14 17.55 -8.12
CA LYS A 35 -7.55 18.51 -7.21
C LYS A 35 -6.12 18.13 -6.87
N ARG A 36 -5.16 19.02 -7.19
CA ARG A 36 -3.77 18.89 -6.74
C ARG A 36 -3.71 18.84 -5.20
N LEU A 37 -3.01 17.83 -4.66
CA LEU A 37 -2.98 17.55 -3.22
C LEU A 37 -1.80 18.23 -2.50
N PHE A 38 -0.68 18.43 -3.21
CA PHE A 38 0.56 18.97 -2.63
C PHE A 38 1.16 20.06 -3.50
N GLU A 39 1.59 21.15 -2.87
CA GLU A 39 2.37 22.23 -3.51
C GLU A 39 3.87 21.90 -3.35
N ASN A 40 4.42 21.15 -4.32
CA ASN A 40 5.83 20.74 -4.36
C ASN A 40 6.24 20.52 -5.82
N ASP A 41 7.42 20.99 -6.23
CA ASP A 41 7.90 20.88 -7.61
C ASP A 41 8.14 19.43 -8.05
N ASN A 42 8.42 18.53 -7.10
CA ASN A 42 8.57 17.09 -7.36
C ASN A 42 7.24 16.33 -7.29
N TYR A 43 6.10 17.01 -7.10
CA TYR A 43 4.79 16.38 -7.07
C TYR A 43 3.99 16.64 -8.34
N THR A 44 3.49 15.58 -8.92
CA THR A 44 2.50 15.62 -10.02
C THR A 44 1.20 15.01 -9.53
N HIS A 45 0.08 15.66 -9.84
CA HIS A 45 -1.26 15.08 -9.59
C HIS A 45 -1.77 14.38 -10.84
N MET A 46 -2.43 13.24 -10.63
CA MET A 46 -3.08 12.47 -11.70
C MET A 46 -4.45 11.98 -11.24
N THR A 47 -5.48 12.23 -12.04
CA THR A 47 -6.80 11.62 -11.83
C THR A 47 -6.76 10.16 -12.30
N LEU A 48 -7.17 9.23 -11.45
CA LEU A 48 -7.20 7.80 -11.76
C LEU A 48 -8.50 7.16 -11.28
N ASP A 49 -9.23 6.55 -12.21
CA ASP A 49 -10.42 5.76 -11.93
C ASP A 49 -10.03 4.27 -11.83
N LEU A 50 -10.10 3.71 -10.62
CA LEU A 50 -9.81 2.29 -10.36
C LEU A 50 -10.93 1.35 -10.87
N THR A 51 -12.08 1.87 -11.30
CA THR A 51 -13.14 1.08 -11.92
C THR A 51 -12.94 0.90 -13.42
N ALA A 52 -12.07 1.71 -14.05
CA ALA A 52 -11.70 1.59 -15.46
C ALA A 52 -11.02 0.24 -15.78
N GLU A 53 -10.95 -0.11 -17.06
CA GLU A 53 -10.26 -1.31 -17.51
C GLU A 53 -8.72 -1.20 -17.32
N LYS A 54 -8.05 -2.33 -17.13
CA LYS A 54 -6.60 -2.38 -16.84
C LYS A 54 -5.75 -1.73 -17.93
N GLU A 55 -6.18 -1.81 -19.18
CA GLU A 55 -5.50 -1.18 -20.32
C GLU A 55 -5.58 0.35 -20.25
N GLU A 56 -6.70 0.88 -19.77
CA GLU A 56 -6.86 2.32 -19.57
C GLU A 56 -6.04 2.81 -18.36
N ILE A 57 -6.07 2.06 -17.26
CA ILE A 57 -5.20 2.31 -16.10
C ILE A 57 -3.71 2.27 -16.55
N ALA A 58 -3.33 1.29 -17.36
CA ALA A 58 -1.96 1.18 -17.88
C ALA A 58 -1.56 2.38 -18.76
N LYS A 59 -2.47 2.93 -19.56
CA LYS A 59 -2.20 4.16 -20.34
C LYS A 59 -2.01 5.37 -19.43
N GLN A 60 -2.78 5.47 -18.36
CA GLN A 60 -2.68 6.61 -17.43
C GLN A 60 -1.38 6.54 -16.62
N ILE A 61 -0.97 5.37 -16.11
CA ILE A 61 0.31 5.19 -15.40
C ILE A 61 1.50 5.01 -16.34
N ALA A 62 1.41 5.50 -17.59
CA ALA A 62 2.43 5.35 -18.64
C ALA A 62 3.63 6.31 -18.49
N GLY A 63 4.08 6.59 -17.27
CA GLY A 63 5.32 7.30 -16.98
C GLY A 63 6.52 6.35 -16.83
N ASN A 64 7.72 6.93 -16.82
CA ASN A 64 8.92 6.19 -16.42
C ASN A 64 8.96 6.13 -14.89
N PHE A 65 8.17 5.23 -14.30
CA PHE A 65 8.15 5.02 -12.87
C PHE A 65 9.09 3.88 -12.46
N ASP A 66 9.75 4.06 -11.33
CA ASP A 66 10.61 3.04 -10.73
C ASP A 66 9.82 2.13 -9.77
N ALA A 67 8.71 2.63 -9.21
CA ALA A 67 7.88 1.87 -8.27
C ALA A 67 6.41 2.34 -8.29
N VAL A 68 5.53 1.41 -7.95
CA VAL A 68 4.10 1.63 -7.73
C VAL A 68 3.76 1.35 -6.27
N TYR A 69 3.07 2.28 -5.62
CA TYR A 69 2.41 2.04 -4.34
C TYR A 69 0.91 1.96 -4.53
N PHE A 70 0.29 0.98 -3.90
CA PHE A 70 -1.15 0.87 -3.79
C PHE A 70 -1.57 1.07 -2.32
N THR A 71 -2.12 2.25 -2.05
CA THR A 71 -2.64 2.65 -0.73
C THR A 71 -4.13 3.02 -0.80
N ALA A 72 -4.76 2.79 -1.95
CA ALA A 72 -6.18 3.09 -2.13
C ALA A 72 -7.06 2.13 -1.33
N GLY A 73 -8.20 2.64 -0.90
CA GLY A 73 -9.26 1.89 -0.27
C GLY A 73 -10.56 2.67 -0.34
N SER A 74 -11.68 1.94 -0.42
CA SER A 74 -13.01 2.52 -0.56
C SER A 74 -13.63 3.04 0.74
N GLY A 75 -12.98 2.76 1.89
CA GLY A 75 -13.57 3.01 3.20
C GLY A 75 -14.83 2.15 3.46
N GLY A 76 -14.87 0.94 2.92
CA GLY A 76 -15.97 -0.01 3.06
C GLY A 76 -17.13 0.19 2.09
N LYS A 77 -17.08 1.20 1.19
CA LYS A 77 -18.21 1.56 0.30
C LYS A 77 -18.23 0.80 -1.03
N ALA A 78 -17.07 0.36 -1.51
CA ALA A 78 -16.89 -0.30 -2.80
C ALA A 78 -15.75 -1.33 -2.73
N VAL A 79 -15.82 -2.23 -1.74
CA VAL A 79 -14.72 -3.14 -1.43
C VAL A 79 -14.40 -4.09 -2.59
N LEU A 80 -15.40 -4.57 -3.31
CA LEU A 80 -15.19 -5.45 -4.46
C LEU A 80 -14.62 -4.71 -5.67
N GLU A 81 -15.13 -3.51 -5.95
CA GLU A 81 -14.75 -2.75 -7.14
C GLU A 81 -13.39 -2.05 -6.98
N VAL A 82 -13.10 -1.52 -5.79
CA VAL A 82 -11.90 -0.70 -5.54
C VAL A 82 -10.84 -1.49 -4.80
N ASP A 83 -11.18 -2.07 -3.62
CA ASP A 83 -10.18 -2.70 -2.75
C ASP A 83 -9.70 -4.05 -3.31
N LEU A 84 -10.55 -4.78 -4.04
CA LEU A 84 -10.19 -6.02 -4.72
C LEU A 84 -9.89 -5.77 -6.21
N HIS A 85 -10.92 -5.55 -7.02
CA HIS A 85 -10.77 -5.55 -8.49
C HIS A 85 -9.91 -4.38 -8.98
N GLY A 86 -10.05 -3.20 -8.38
CA GLY A 86 -9.18 -2.05 -8.64
C GLY A 86 -7.72 -2.35 -8.33
N ALA A 87 -7.43 -2.98 -7.18
CA ALA A 87 -6.07 -3.40 -6.85
C ALA A 87 -5.51 -4.37 -7.89
N VAL A 88 -6.25 -5.43 -8.24
CA VAL A 88 -5.83 -6.41 -9.26
C VAL A 88 -5.56 -5.75 -10.62
N LYS A 89 -6.45 -4.85 -11.07
CA LYS A 89 -6.25 -4.12 -12.34
C LYS A 89 -5.01 -3.24 -12.33
N THR A 90 -4.66 -2.62 -11.19
CA THR A 90 -3.42 -1.84 -11.10
C THR A 90 -2.16 -2.72 -11.13
N MET A 91 -2.20 -3.94 -10.56
CA MET A 91 -1.11 -4.92 -10.69
C MET A 91 -0.92 -5.35 -12.14
N GLN A 92 -2.03 -5.66 -12.83
CA GLN A 92 -2.01 -6.00 -14.26
C GLN A 92 -1.50 -4.83 -15.11
N ALA A 93 -1.94 -3.61 -14.82
CA ALA A 93 -1.47 -2.41 -15.50
C ALA A 93 0.04 -2.17 -15.30
N ALA A 94 0.55 -2.38 -14.10
CA ALA A 94 1.98 -2.33 -13.82
C ALA A 94 2.75 -3.35 -14.67
N GLN A 95 2.29 -4.59 -14.75
CA GLN A 95 2.90 -5.62 -15.60
C GLN A 95 2.85 -5.27 -17.09
N ILE A 96 1.72 -4.75 -17.61
CA ILE A 96 1.59 -4.28 -19.00
C ILE A 96 2.64 -3.20 -19.29
N LYS A 97 2.98 -2.36 -18.31
CA LYS A 97 3.97 -1.29 -18.44
C LYS A 97 5.41 -1.71 -18.16
N GLY A 98 5.65 -2.95 -17.80
CA GLY A 98 6.98 -3.44 -17.43
C GLY A 98 7.50 -2.85 -16.12
N LEU A 99 6.62 -2.30 -15.27
CA LEU A 99 6.96 -1.86 -13.92
C LEU A 99 7.10 -3.10 -13.04
N THR A 100 8.21 -3.24 -12.35
CA THR A 100 8.49 -4.44 -11.53
C THR A 100 8.21 -4.22 -10.06
N ARG A 101 8.61 -3.07 -9.50
CA ARG A 101 8.48 -2.80 -8.06
C ARG A 101 7.06 -2.37 -7.70
N TYR A 102 6.36 -3.18 -6.88
CA TYR A 102 4.98 -2.93 -6.47
C TYR A 102 4.84 -3.09 -4.95
N ILE A 103 4.45 -2.03 -4.25
CA ILE A 103 4.30 -2.03 -2.80
C ILE A 103 2.82 -1.83 -2.46
N MET A 104 2.26 -2.79 -1.72
CA MET A 104 0.84 -2.79 -1.35
C MET A 104 0.64 -2.63 0.15
N LEU A 105 -0.18 -1.66 0.52
CA LEU A 105 -0.73 -1.58 1.86
C LEU A 105 -1.94 -2.50 1.97
N SER A 106 -1.84 -3.47 2.87
CA SER A 106 -2.92 -4.41 3.16
C SER A 106 -3.30 -4.38 4.65
N THR A 107 -4.07 -5.34 5.08
CA THR A 107 -4.54 -5.47 6.47
C THR A 107 -3.93 -6.72 7.13
N VAL A 108 -3.64 -6.61 8.41
CA VAL A 108 -3.14 -7.74 9.21
C VAL A 108 -4.04 -8.97 9.04
N PHE A 109 -3.42 -10.14 8.93
CA PHE A 109 -4.11 -11.43 8.73
C PHE A 109 -4.96 -11.55 7.45
N SER A 110 -4.79 -10.71 6.43
CA SER A 110 -5.52 -10.86 5.17
C SER A 110 -5.33 -12.25 4.55
N LEU A 111 -4.12 -12.83 4.65
CA LEU A 111 -3.82 -14.18 4.15
C LEU A 111 -3.96 -15.31 5.19
N ASP A 112 -4.27 -15.00 6.44
CA ASP A 112 -4.52 -15.98 7.50
C ASP A 112 -6.01 -16.01 7.89
N THR A 113 -6.79 -16.79 7.16
CA THR A 113 -8.24 -16.90 7.36
C THR A 113 -8.63 -17.47 8.73
N SER A 114 -7.72 -18.17 9.42
CA SER A 114 -7.97 -18.71 10.75
C SER A 114 -8.17 -17.63 11.81
N LYS A 115 -7.66 -16.42 11.55
CA LYS A 115 -7.75 -15.24 12.42
C LYS A 115 -9.00 -14.37 12.18
N TRP A 116 -9.79 -14.65 11.14
CA TRP A 116 -10.91 -13.78 10.75
C TRP A 116 -12.10 -13.76 11.70
N ASN A 117 -12.16 -14.74 12.62
CA ASN A 117 -13.18 -14.76 13.68
C ASN A 117 -12.80 -13.94 14.92
N LEU A 118 -11.61 -13.29 14.92
CA LEU A 118 -11.21 -12.43 16.03
C LEU A 118 -12.11 -11.19 16.12
N PRO A 119 -12.37 -10.68 17.34
CA PRO A 119 -13.11 -9.42 17.53
C PRO A 119 -12.48 -8.27 16.75
N GLY A 120 -13.31 -7.43 16.12
CA GLY A 120 -12.86 -6.32 15.26
C GLY A 120 -12.51 -6.73 13.83
N ILE A 121 -12.24 -7.99 13.57
CA ILE A 121 -12.00 -8.54 12.21
C ILE A 121 -13.30 -9.09 11.64
N ASN A 122 -14.04 -9.87 12.42
CA ASN A 122 -15.29 -10.50 11.99
C ASN A 122 -16.37 -9.51 11.53
N GLU A 123 -16.37 -8.26 12.06
CA GLU A 123 -17.27 -7.20 11.62
C GLU A 123 -16.89 -6.60 10.26
N LEU A 124 -15.66 -6.87 9.78
CA LEU A 124 -15.11 -6.35 8.52
C LEU A 124 -14.98 -7.45 7.44
N LYS A 125 -15.84 -8.46 7.48
CA LYS A 125 -15.70 -9.69 6.68
C LYS A 125 -15.53 -9.42 5.18
N ASP A 126 -16.38 -8.59 4.58
CA ASP A 126 -16.32 -8.30 3.13
C ASP A 126 -15.01 -7.56 2.75
N TYR A 127 -14.54 -6.70 3.64
CA TYR A 127 -13.25 -6.04 3.47
C TYR A 127 -12.10 -7.04 3.54
N TYR A 128 -12.10 -7.96 4.51
CA TYR A 128 -11.07 -8.99 4.64
C TYR A 128 -11.06 -9.95 3.45
N ILE A 129 -12.24 -10.37 2.96
CA ILE A 129 -12.35 -11.17 1.73
C ILE A 129 -11.73 -10.43 0.55
N SER A 130 -12.05 -9.16 0.39
CA SER A 130 -11.53 -8.34 -0.71
C SER A 130 -10.01 -8.20 -0.64
N LYS A 131 -9.46 -7.92 0.55
CA LYS A 131 -8.01 -7.81 0.75
C LYS A 131 -7.30 -9.16 0.57
N HIS A 132 -7.90 -10.25 1.04
CA HIS A 132 -7.38 -11.59 0.86
C HIS A 132 -7.14 -11.93 -0.61
N TYR A 133 -8.17 -11.79 -1.44
CA TYR A 133 -8.05 -12.14 -2.85
C TYR A 133 -7.17 -11.17 -3.64
N ALA A 134 -7.08 -9.89 -3.25
CA ALA A 134 -6.13 -8.96 -3.83
C ALA A 134 -4.68 -9.34 -3.49
N ASP A 135 -4.40 -9.64 -2.22
CA ASP A 135 -3.08 -10.07 -1.75
C ASP A 135 -2.68 -11.42 -2.37
N GLN A 136 -3.60 -12.38 -2.39
CA GLN A 136 -3.38 -13.70 -3.02
C GLN A 136 -3.08 -13.55 -4.52
N TYR A 137 -3.82 -12.71 -5.24
CA TYR A 137 -3.54 -12.45 -6.65
C TYR A 137 -2.13 -11.90 -6.86
N LEU A 138 -1.69 -10.95 -6.01
CA LEU A 138 -0.36 -10.38 -6.09
C LEU A 138 0.74 -11.43 -5.86
N VAL A 139 0.53 -12.32 -4.88
CA VAL A 139 1.48 -13.37 -4.50
C VAL A 139 1.55 -14.47 -5.57
N GLU A 140 0.40 -14.95 -6.06
CA GLU A 140 0.33 -16.18 -6.85
C GLU A 140 0.28 -15.92 -8.36
N ASN A 141 -0.24 -14.76 -8.78
CA ASN A 141 -0.56 -14.50 -10.20
C ASN A 141 0.20 -13.31 -10.79
N SER A 142 1.17 -12.73 -10.05
CA SER A 142 1.98 -11.65 -10.59
C SER A 142 3.47 -12.02 -10.69
N THR A 143 4.16 -11.35 -11.62
CA THR A 143 5.62 -11.43 -11.76
C THR A 143 6.33 -10.25 -11.08
N LEU A 144 5.59 -9.43 -10.35
CA LEU A 144 6.07 -8.20 -9.72
C LEU A 144 7.02 -8.51 -8.55
N ASP A 145 8.01 -7.65 -8.36
CA ASP A 145 8.84 -7.61 -7.14
C ASP A 145 8.05 -6.89 -6.05
N TYR A 146 7.01 -7.57 -5.56
CA TYR A 146 6.08 -7.00 -4.61
C TYR A 146 6.63 -6.99 -3.18
N THR A 147 6.07 -6.09 -2.38
CA THR A 147 6.07 -6.16 -0.92
C THR A 147 4.65 -5.85 -0.43
N ILE A 148 4.08 -6.73 0.38
CA ILE A 148 2.78 -6.49 1.02
C ILE A 148 3.04 -6.18 2.49
N VAL A 149 2.70 -4.95 2.89
CA VAL A 149 2.75 -4.50 4.28
C VAL A 149 1.34 -4.58 4.85
N GLN A 150 1.11 -5.49 5.78
CA GLN A 150 -0.17 -5.73 6.42
C GLN A 150 -0.25 -4.96 7.74
N ALA A 151 -0.90 -3.79 7.72
CA ALA A 151 -1.05 -2.96 8.90
C ALA A 151 -2.23 -3.42 9.79
N GLY A 152 -2.08 -3.25 11.10
CA GLY A 152 -3.18 -3.32 12.07
C GLY A 152 -4.10 -2.10 11.99
N ALA A 153 -4.90 -1.86 13.03
CA ALA A 153 -5.83 -0.73 13.06
C ALA A 153 -5.10 0.62 12.99
N LEU A 154 -5.46 1.43 11.98
CA LEU A 154 -4.82 2.73 11.74
C LEU A 154 -5.32 3.80 12.72
N LYS A 155 -4.41 4.47 13.42
CA LYS A 155 -4.70 5.50 14.42
C LYS A 155 -4.03 6.83 14.09
N GLU A 156 -4.80 7.90 14.28
CA GLU A 156 -4.30 9.28 14.25
C GLU A 156 -3.62 9.58 15.59
N ARG A 157 -2.34 9.29 15.68
CA ARG A 157 -1.52 9.57 16.88
C ARG A 157 -0.09 9.93 16.48
N ALA A 158 0.67 10.46 17.44
CA ALA A 158 2.08 10.76 17.25
C ALA A 158 2.84 9.49 16.82
N PRO A 159 3.74 9.57 15.82
CA PRO A 159 4.59 8.46 15.43
C PRO A 159 5.60 8.16 16.53
N THR A 160 6.01 6.91 16.60
CA THR A 160 7.10 6.46 17.49
C THR A 160 8.39 6.20 16.72
N GLY A 161 8.31 6.02 15.40
CA GLY A 161 9.41 5.55 14.57
C GLY A 161 9.74 4.07 14.78
N LYS A 162 8.87 3.34 15.50
CA LYS A 162 9.11 1.96 15.91
C LYS A 162 7.92 1.06 15.60
N ILE A 163 8.23 -0.19 15.21
CA ILE A 163 7.24 -1.23 14.88
C ILE A 163 7.66 -2.59 15.46
N ALA A 164 6.69 -3.51 15.51
CA ALA A 164 6.92 -4.94 15.61
C ALA A 164 6.42 -5.60 14.32
N ILE A 165 7.17 -6.59 13.82
CA ILE A 165 6.85 -7.35 12.61
C ILE A 165 6.28 -8.71 13.01
N ASN A 166 5.28 -9.17 12.26
CA ASN A 166 4.68 -10.50 12.37
C ASN A 166 4.22 -10.86 13.80
N ALA A 167 3.70 -9.87 14.51
CA ALA A 167 3.11 -10.13 15.82
C ALA A 167 1.82 -10.97 15.71
N GLU A 168 1.55 -11.76 16.74
CA GLU A 168 0.38 -12.66 16.75
C GLU A 168 -0.97 -11.95 16.92
N SER A 169 -0.96 -10.69 17.34
CA SER A 169 -2.14 -9.85 17.52
C SER A 169 -2.39 -8.92 16.34
N ALA A 170 -3.65 -8.51 16.15
CA ALA A 170 -3.99 -7.55 15.10
C ALA A 170 -3.33 -6.18 15.30
N GLY A 171 -3.17 -5.75 16.55
CA GLY A 171 -2.48 -4.52 16.95
C GLY A 171 -3.05 -3.23 16.34
N GLU A 172 -2.31 -2.16 16.58
CA GLU A 172 -2.60 -0.82 16.04
C GLU A 172 -1.33 -0.19 15.49
N ASN A 173 -1.50 0.76 14.55
CA ASN A 173 -0.39 1.51 13.97
C ASN A 173 -0.68 3.01 13.97
N ALA A 174 0.30 3.83 14.31
CA ALA A 174 0.28 5.24 13.93
C ALA A 174 0.39 5.35 12.39
N ILE A 175 -0.45 6.16 11.77
CA ILE A 175 -0.48 6.32 10.31
C ILE A 175 0.89 6.73 9.75
N LYS A 176 1.60 7.61 10.46
CA LYS A 176 2.94 8.07 10.08
C LYS A 176 3.99 6.96 10.11
N ASP A 177 3.88 6.03 11.08
CA ASP A 177 4.81 4.88 11.15
C ASP A 177 4.52 3.86 10.03
N VAL A 178 3.24 3.69 9.63
CA VAL A 178 2.89 2.89 8.44
C VAL A 178 3.51 3.50 7.17
N ALA A 179 3.35 4.81 6.99
CA ALA A 179 3.95 5.51 5.85
C ALA A 179 5.48 5.40 5.85
N ALA A 180 6.12 5.57 7.01
CA ALA A 180 7.57 5.41 7.15
C ALA A 180 8.04 3.98 6.83
N THR A 181 7.26 2.96 7.22
CA THR A 181 7.54 1.56 6.85
C THR A 181 7.42 1.36 5.34
N LEU A 182 6.37 1.91 4.71
CA LEU A 182 6.21 1.85 3.26
C LEU A 182 7.39 2.53 2.53
N VAL A 183 7.89 3.65 3.05
CA VAL A 183 9.11 4.30 2.51
C VAL A 183 10.33 3.41 2.70
N ALA A 184 10.51 2.80 3.89
CA ALA A 184 11.67 1.97 4.19
C ALA A 184 11.77 0.73 3.28
N VAL A 185 10.65 0.13 2.88
CA VAL A 185 10.64 -1.05 1.99
C VAL A 185 10.89 -0.73 0.52
N LEU A 186 10.91 0.53 0.12
CA LEU A 186 11.04 0.92 -1.30
C LEU A 186 12.22 0.24 -2.00
N THR A 187 13.38 0.29 -1.36
CA THR A 187 14.65 -0.24 -1.88
C THR A 187 15.21 -1.41 -1.06
N ALA A 188 14.48 -1.89 -0.07
CA ALA A 188 14.89 -3.00 0.78
C ALA A 188 14.67 -4.34 0.05
N GLU A 189 15.69 -4.84 -0.66
CA GLU A 189 15.60 -6.04 -1.51
C GLU A 189 15.21 -7.30 -0.73
N ASN A 190 15.59 -7.38 0.56
CA ASN A 190 15.15 -8.47 1.44
C ASN A 190 13.64 -8.54 1.64
N THR A 191 12.91 -7.46 1.31
CA THR A 191 11.43 -7.42 1.37
C THR A 191 10.75 -7.76 0.04
N PHE A 192 11.53 -7.99 -1.04
CA PHE A 192 10.96 -8.35 -2.34
C PHE A 192 10.33 -9.74 -2.27
N LYS A 193 9.11 -9.82 -2.82
CA LYS A 193 8.25 -11.02 -2.77
C LYS A 193 7.92 -11.48 -1.34
N LYS A 194 7.88 -10.53 -0.41
CA LYS A 194 7.53 -10.79 0.99
C LYS A 194 6.18 -10.17 1.36
N VAL A 195 5.55 -10.85 2.31
CA VAL A 195 4.33 -10.41 3.00
C VAL A 195 4.66 -10.42 4.48
N PHE A 196 4.44 -9.32 5.15
CA PHE A 196 4.62 -9.24 6.61
C PHE A 196 3.66 -8.25 7.23
N SER A 197 3.25 -8.56 8.45
CA SER A 197 2.39 -7.67 9.23
C SER A 197 3.22 -6.72 10.08
N ILE A 198 2.64 -5.56 10.37
CA ILE A 198 3.22 -4.57 11.27
C ILE A 198 2.19 -4.12 12.32
N GLN A 199 2.69 -3.83 13.52
CA GLN A 199 1.97 -3.11 14.56
C GLN A 199 2.94 -2.18 15.29
N ASN A 200 2.44 -1.33 16.20
CA ASN A 200 3.34 -0.60 17.07
C ASN A 200 4.23 -1.55 17.86
N GLY A 201 5.46 -1.15 18.06
CA GLY A 201 6.47 -1.98 18.73
C GLY A 201 7.62 -1.15 19.27
N ASP A 202 8.72 -1.82 19.55
CA ASP A 202 9.89 -1.22 20.19
C ASP A 202 11.14 -1.21 19.28
N THR A 203 11.07 -1.84 18.10
CA THR A 203 12.18 -1.90 17.15
C THR A 203 12.09 -0.73 16.15
N ASP A 204 13.19 -0.04 15.90
CA ASP A 204 13.27 1.00 14.88
C ASP A 204 12.79 0.48 13.51
N ILE A 205 12.02 1.29 12.76
CA ILE A 205 11.43 0.86 11.48
C ILE A 205 12.49 0.34 10.52
N THR A 206 13.63 1.03 10.41
CA THR A 206 14.69 0.63 9.48
C THR A 206 15.31 -0.71 9.89
N GLU A 207 15.55 -0.88 11.19
CA GLU A 207 16.06 -2.14 11.76
C GLU A 207 15.06 -3.29 11.59
N ALA A 208 13.79 -3.05 11.89
CA ALA A 208 12.73 -4.03 11.74
C ALA A 208 12.59 -4.49 10.27
N VAL A 209 12.59 -3.55 9.32
CA VAL A 209 12.52 -3.85 7.88
C VAL A 209 13.74 -4.66 7.41
N ALA A 210 14.93 -4.37 7.92
CA ALA A 210 16.15 -5.14 7.59
C ALA A 210 16.08 -6.61 8.07
N GLN A 211 15.22 -6.92 9.05
CA GLN A 211 15.03 -8.28 9.60
C GLN A 211 13.94 -9.08 8.90
N VAL A 212 13.23 -8.51 7.91
CA VAL A 212 12.26 -9.25 7.10
C VAL A 212 12.98 -10.29 6.28
N GLY A 213 12.69 -11.56 6.51
CA GLY A 213 13.34 -12.70 5.87
C GLY A 213 12.38 -13.80 5.46
#